data_937620146fe941a6d7770ac100804481
#
_entry.id   937620146fe941a6d7770ac100804481
#
_cell.length_a   1.000
_cell.length_b   1.000
_cell.length_c   1.000
_cell.angle_alpha   90.00
_cell.angle_beta   90.00
_cell.angle_gamma   90.00
#
_symmetry.space_group_name_H-M   'P 1'
#
loop_
_entity.id
_entity.type
_entity.pdbx_description
1 polymer ?
#
loop_
_entity_poly.entity_id
_entity_poly.type
_entity_poly.pdbx_seq_one_letter_code
_entity_poly.pdbx_strand_id
1 'polypeptide(L)'
;MITEADERQQPALCRFFKCGKGEYGEGDQFLGIKMPVTRQVVKACWRQTDWKELERCVCSPYHEVRMAALLTLIEQFAHAKRLEAKQQCVDFYLAHLAYVNNWDLVDLSCYKLLGEWLLDKDRSLLYALVSDGKNLWEQRIGIVSTLQFIRQGELDDTFALAERFLQKPQPLHDLLQKAAGWMLREAGKRDADRLKQWLLPRVATLPRTMLRYAIEKFSAEERRVFMGK
;
A
#
# COMPACT_ATOMS: atom_id res chain seq x y z
N MET A 1 -12.48 7.12 -20.17
CA MET A 1 -12.66 5.94 -19.28
C MET A 1 -14.08 5.38 -19.34
N ILE A 2 -15.13 6.18 -19.18
CA ILE A 2 -16.53 5.66 -19.15
C ILE A 2 -16.88 4.85 -20.43
N THR A 3 -16.37 5.21 -21.59
CA THR A 3 -16.57 4.49 -22.86
C THR A 3 -15.97 3.07 -22.87
N GLU A 4 -15.09 2.75 -21.94
CA GLU A 4 -14.40 1.45 -21.80
C GLU A 4 -15.02 0.60 -20.68
N ALA A 5 -16.15 1.03 -20.12
CA ALA A 5 -16.81 0.32 -19.03
C ALA A 5 -17.38 -1.04 -19.51
N ASP A 6 -17.24 -2.07 -18.68
CA ASP A 6 -17.83 -3.40 -18.89
C ASP A 6 -18.60 -3.84 -17.64
N GLU A 7 -19.90 -3.59 -17.64
CA GLU A 7 -20.79 -3.90 -16.51
C GLU A 7 -20.75 -5.38 -16.10
N ARG A 8 -20.44 -6.29 -17.03
CA ARG A 8 -20.34 -7.74 -16.76
C ARG A 8 -19.20 -8.08 -15.79
N GLN A 9 -18.18 -7.22 -15.68
CA GLN A 9 -17.05 -7.40 -14.78
C GLN A 9 -17.36 -6.94 -13.34
N GLN A 10 -18.32 -6.03 -13.15
CA GLN A 10 -18.60 -5.40 -11.85
C GLN A 10 -18.88 -6.42 -10.73
N PRO A 11 -19.72 -7.49 -10.91
CA PRO A 11 -19.97 -8.43 -9.83
C PRO A 11 -18.71 -9.22 -9.40
N ALA A 12 -17.82 -9.50 -10.35
CA ALA A 12 -16.56 -10.20 -10.06
C ALA A 12 -15.59 -9.29 -9.29
N LEU A 13 -15.50 -8.02 -9.68
CA LEU A 13 -14.68 -7.02 -9.00
C LEU A 13 -15.20 -6.75 -7.60
N CYS A 14 -16.50 -6.55 -7.41
CA CYS A 14 -17.10 -6.38 -6.08
C CYS A 14 -16.78 -7.55 -5.14
N ARG A 15 -16.86 -8.77 -5.61
CA ARG A 15 -16.47 -9.96 -4.81
C ARG A 15 -14.97 -9.97 -4.49
N PHE A 16 -14.13 -9.63 -5.46
CA PHE A 16 -12.67 -9.63 -5.30
C PHE A 16 -12.20 -8.53 -4.33
N PHE A 17 -12.77 -7.33 -4.43
CA PHE A 17 -12.45 -6.17 -3.60
C PHE A 17 -13.28 -6.08 -2.32
N LYS A 18 -14.12 -7.08 -2.05
CA LYS A 18 -14.89 -7.18 -0.81
C LYS A 18 -15.79 -5.96 -0.55
N CYS A 19 -16.70 -5.68 -1.50
CA CYS A 19 -17.59 -4.52 -1.44
C CYS A 19 -18.97 -4.82 -0.82
N GLY A 20 -19.15 -6.02 -0.26
CA GLY A 20 -20.37 -6.39 0.45
C GLY A 20 -20.53 -5.62 1.76
N LYS A 21 -21.74 -5.62 2.30
CA LYS A 21 -22.06 -4.95 3.55
C LYS A 21 -21.18 -5.49 4.70
N GLY A 22 -20.51 -4.60 5.42
CA GLY A 22 -19.59 -4.92 6.52
C GLY A 22 -18.20 -5.40 6.06
N GLU A 23 -17.93 -5.46 4.76
CA GLU A 23 -16.61 -5.79 4.23
C GLU A 23 -15.74 -4.54 4.09
N TYR A 24 -14.43 -4.72 3.95
CA TYR A 24 -13.45 -3.62 3.95
C TYR A 24 -13.53 -2.67 2.72
N GLY A 25 -14.17 -3.09 1.64
CA GLY A 25 -14.42 -2.31 0.42
C GLY A 25 -15.87 -1.86 0.29
N GLU A 26 -16.66 -1.91 1.37
CA GLU A 26 -18.07 -1.49 1.34
C GLU A 26 -18.22 -0.10 0.76
N GLY A 27 -19.16 0.04 -0.17
CA GLY A 27 -19.45 1.30 -0.85
C GLY A 27 -18.63 1.58 -2.12
N ASP A 28 -17.62 0.77 -2.43
CA ASP A 28 -16.86 0.89 -3.67
C ASP A 28 -17.71 0.53 -4.89
N GLN A 29 -17.58 1.34 -5.95
CA GLN A 29 -18.24 1.11 -7.23
C GLN A 29 -17.21 0.84 -8.32
N PHE A 30 -17.54 -0.03 -9.27
CA PHE A 30 -16.65 -0.40 -10.36
C PHE A 30 -17.27 -0.10 -11.72
N LEU A 31 -16.44 0.34 -12.66
CA LEU A 31 -16.78 0.48 -14.08
C LEU A 31 -16.50 -0.81 -14.87
N GLY A 32 -15.71 -1.72 -14.33
CA GLY A 32 -15.27 -2.93 -15.02
C GLY A 32 -14.10 -2.70 -15.97
N ILE A 33 -13.32 -1.66 -15.75
CA ILE A 33 -12.20 -1.27 -16.62
C ILE A 33 -10.95 -2.01 -16.21
N LYS A 34 -10.31 -2.68 -17.18
CA LYS A 34 -9.07 -3.41 -16.92
C LYS A 34 -7.88 -2.45 -16.72
N MET A 35 -6.97 -2.78 -15.83
CA MET A 35 -5.78 -1.99 -15.49
C MET A 35 -4.94 -1.53 -16.71
N PRO A 36 -4.73 -2.36 -17.78
CA PRO A 36 -4.01 -1.89 -18.97
C PRO A 36 -4.68 -0.68 -19.64
N VAL A 37 -6.02 -0.66 -19.70
CA VAL A 37 -6.79 0.46 -20.27
C VAL A 37 -6.63 1.70 -19.39
N THR A 38 -6.77 1.56 -18.07
CA THR A 38 -6.53 2.66 -17.12
C THR A 38 -5.14 3.27 -17.32
N ARG A 39 -4.10 2.44 -17.47
CA ARG A 39 -2.73 2.91 -17.73
C ARG A 39 -2.57 3.64 -19.08
N GLN A 40 -3.28 3.19 -20.12
CA GLN A 40 -3.25 3.87 -21.44
C GLN A 40 -3.88 5.26 -21.34
N VAL A 41 -5.02 5.38 -20.68
CA VAL A 41 -5.67 6.68 -20.43
C VAL A 41 -4.74 7.61 -19.67
N VAL A 42 -4.17 7.15 -18.56
CA VAL A 42 -3.23 7.97 -17.77
C VAL A 42 -2.03 8.42 -18.61
N LYS A 43 -1.43 7.51 -19.38
CA LYS A 43 -0.30 7.84 -20.26
C LYS A 43 -0.64 8.96 -21.26
N ALA A 44 -1.88 9.01 -21.72
CA ALA A 44 -2.33 10.01 -22.69
C ALA A 44 -2.61 11.38 -22.04
N CYS A 45 -3.08 11.42 -20.77
CA CYS A 45 -3.63 12.66 -20.21
C CYS A 45 -2.87 13.24 -19.00
N TRP A 46 -1.98 12.51 -18.31
CA TRP A 46 -1.40 12.93 -17.03
C TRP A 46 -0.71 14.32 -17.08
N ARG A 47 -0.12 14.71 -18.24
CA ARG A 47 0.55 16.02 -18.38
C ARG A 47 -0.40 17.20 -18.45
N GLN A 48 -1.64 16.94 -18.86
CA GLN A 48 -2.67 17.96 -19.09
C GLN A 48 -3.66 18.05 -17.92
N THR A 49 -3.69 17.03 -17.06
CA THR A 49 -4.57 16.96 -15.89
C THR A 49 -4.13 18.00 -14.86
N ASP A 50 -4.98 18.95 -14.60
CA ASP A 50 -4.78 19.96 -13.55
C ASP A 50 -5.22 19.44 -12.16
N TRP A 51 -4.91 20.19 -11.10
CA TRP A 51 -5.25 19.83 -9.74
C TRP A 51 -6.75 19.70 -9.48
N LYS A 52 -7.56 20.52 -10.11
CA LYS A 52 -9.01 20.49 -9.95
C LYS A 52 -9.61 19.24 -10.60
N GLU A 53 -9.11 18.85 -11.74
CA GLU A 53 -9.52 17.61 -12.40
C GLU A 53 -9.03 16.38 -11.64
N LEU A 54 -7.79 16.41 -11.15
CA LEU A 54 -7.22 15.35 -10.33
C LEU A 54 -8.03 15.13 -9.05
N GLU A 55 -8.43 16.21 -8.38
CA GLU A 55 -9.29 16.18 -7.19
C GLU A 55 -10.64 15.54 -7.48
N ARG A 56 -11.31 15.94 -8.58
CA ARG A 56 -12.56 15.31 -8.99
C ARG A 56 -12.42 13.82 -9.25
N CYS A 57 -11.29 13.40 -9.81
CA CYS A 57 -11.02 12.00 -10.10
C CYS A 57 -10.70 11.20 -8.83
N VAL A 58 -9.89 11.74 -7.90
CA VAL A 58 -9.55 11.03 -6.67
C VAL A 58 -10.75 10.90 -5.72
N CYS A 59 -11.67 11.84 -5.74
CA CYS A 59 -12.91 11.82 -4.96
C CYS A 59 -14.06 11.04 -5.65
N SER A 60 -13.80 10.38 -6.77
CA SER A 60 -14.82 9.63 -7.52
C SER A 60 -15.34 8.42 -6.71
N PRO A 61 -16.65 8.10 -6.80
CA PRO A 61 -17.17 6.85 -6.25
C PRO A 61 -16.64 5.61 -6.98
N TYR A 62 -16.16 5.77 -8.22
CA TYR A 62 -15.65 4.66 -9.02
C TYR A 62 -14.19 4.37 -8.74
N HIS A 63 -13.91 3.13 -8.37
CA HIS A 63 -12.58 2.64 -8.01
C HIS A 63 -11.52 2.89 -9.09
N GLU A 64 -11.83 2.55 -10.35
CA GLU A 64 -10.89 2.72 -11.46
C GLU A 64 -10.60 4.19 -11.80
N VAL A 65 -11.52 5.09 -11.48
CA VAL A 65 -11.28 6.54 -11.63
C VAL A 65 -10.31 7.04 -10.55
N ARG A 66 -10.49 6.60 -9.29
CA ARG A 66 -9.51 6.88 -8.22
C ARG A 66 -8.14 6.29 -8.54
N MET A 67 -8.11 5.04 -9.05
CA MET A 67 -6.88 4.40 -9.52
C MET A 67 -6.18 5.23 -10.60
N ALA A 68 -6.92 5.74 -11.59
CA ALA A 68 -6.37 6.60 -12.63
C ALA A 68 -5.81 7.91 -12.06
N ALA A 69 -6.50 8.52 -11.08
CA ALA A 69 -6.03 9.71 -10.39
C ALA A 69 -4.70 9.47 -9.66
N LEU A 70 -4.59 8.38 -8.92
CA LEU A 70 -3.34 8.01 -8.23
C LEU A 70 -2.20 7.71 -9.19
N LEU A 71 -2.47 7.03 -10.30
CA LEU A 71 -1.47 6.82 -11.36
C LEU A 71 -1.02 8.13 -11.98
N THR A 72 -1.95 9.06 -12.23
CA THR A 72 -1.65 10.40 -12.75
C THR A 72 -0.77 11.18 -11.77
N LEU A 73 -1.09 11.16 -10.48
CA LEU A 73 -0.31 11.81 -9.43
C LEU A 73 1.12 11.25 -9.34
N ILE A 74 1.27 9.92 -9.49
CA ILE A 74 2.59 9.25 -9.54
C ILE A 74 3.40 9.75 -10.73
N GLU A 75 2.80 9.87 -11.91
CA GLU A 75 3.50 10.38 -13.10
C GLU A 75 3.90 11.86 -12.92
N GLN A 76 3.02 12.68 -12.37
CA GLN A 76 3.32 14.08 -12.06
C GLN A 76 4.46 14.21 -11.05
N PHE A 77 4.43 13.42 -9.97
CA PHE A 77 5.51 13.38 -8.98
C PHE A 77 6.86 12.93 -9.57
N ALA A 78 6.84 11.85 -10.33
CA ALA A 78 8.06 11.28 -10.93
C ALA A 78 8.73 12.26 -11.92
N HIS A 79 7.93 13.07 -12.65
CA HIS A 79 8.44 14.01 -13.64
C HIS A 79 8.60 15.44 -13.10
N ALA A 80 8.22 15.70 -11.86
CA ALA A 80 8.41 17.01 -11.22
C ALA A 80 9.91 17.30 -11.04
N LYS A 81 10.38 18.40 -11.62
CA LYS A 81 11.79 18.82 -11.55
C LYS A 81 12.11 19.63 -10.29
N ARG A 82 11.13 20.33 -9.74
CA ARG A 82 11.30 21.18 -8.56
C ARG A 82 10.77 20.48 -7.32
N LEU A 83 11.44 20.69 -6.20
CA LEU A 83 11.08 20.10 -4.91
C LEU A 83 9.68 20.49 -4.46
N GLU A 84 9.30 21.76 -4.69
CA GLU A 84 7.97 22.28 -4.35
C GLU A 84 6.86 21.55 -5.12
N ALA A 85 7.09 21.21 -6.38
CA ALA A 85 6.12 20.45 -7.19
C ALA A 85 5.97 19.01 -6.69
N LYS A 86 7.06 18.38 -6.23
CA LYS A 86 6.99 17.07 -5.57
C LYS A 86 6.24 17.17 -4.22
N GLN A 87 6.52 18.20 -3.43
CA GLN A 87 5.83 18.46 -2.17
C GLN A 87 4.31 18.60 -2.41
N GLN A 88 3.91 19.37 -3.41
CA GLN A 88 2.49 19.53 -3.76
C GLN A 88 1.81 18.19 -4.08
N CYS A 89 2.49 17.29 -4.79
CA CYS A 89 1.96 15.95 -5.04
C CYS A 89 1.77 15.15 -3.75
N VAL A 90 2.73 15.23 -2.82
CA VAL A 90 2.65 14.55 -1.53
C VAL A 90 1.56 15.16 -0.65
N ASP A 91 1.47 16.47 -0.59
CA ASP A 91 0.43 17.19 0.17
C ASP A 91 -0.97 16.83 -0.36
N PHE A 92 -1.12 16.79 -1.69
CA PHE A 92 -2.35 16.33 -2.32
C PHE A 92 -2.69 14.88 -1.93
N TYR A 93 -1.72 13.97 -1.99
CA TYR A 93 -1.94 12.58 -1.59
C TYR A 93 -2.39 12.47 -0.14
N LEU A 94 -1.72 13.18 0.77
CA LEU A 94 -2.04 13.18 2.21
C LEU A 94 -3.41 13.79 2.50
N ALA A 95 -3.81 14.81 1.77
CA ALA A 95 -5.14 15.43 1.91
C ALA A 95 -6.28 14.50 1.46
N HIS A 96 -5.97 13.50 0.60
CA HIS A 96 -6.98 12.61 0.00
C HIS A 96 -6.87 11.15 0.47
N LEU A 97 -6.22 10.86 1.60
CA LEU A 97 -6.06 9.49 2.11
C LEU A 97 -7.40 8.77 2.33
N ALA A 98 -8.47 9.48 2.63
CA ALA A 98 -9.82 8.91 2.78
C ALA A 98 -10.32 8.19 1.51
N TYR A 99 -9.81 8.56 0.34
CA TYR A 99 -10.16 7.96 -0.95
C TYR A 99 -9.18 6.87 -1.41
N VAL A 100 -8.09 6.68 -0.67
CA VAL A 100 -7.12 5.58 -0.88
C VAL A 100 -7.55 4.41 0.01
N ASN A 101 -8.73 3.91 -0.25
CA ASN A 101 -9.52 3.06 0.64
C ASN A 101 -9.63 1.60 0.18
N ASN A 102 -8.64 1.11 -0.55
CA ASN A 102 -8.50 -0.31 -0.87
C ASN A 102 -7.03 -0.68 -1.02
N TRP A 103 -6.71 -1.98 -0.85
CA TRP A 103 -5.33 -2.47 -0.82
C TRP A 103 -4.55 -2.18 -2.10
N ASP A 104 -5.17 -2.29 -3.29
CA ASP A 104 -4.50 -2.03 -4.57
C ASP A 104 -4.21 -0.54 -4.80
N LEU A 105 -5.11 0.36 -4.36
CA LEU A 105 -4.89 1.80 -4.38
C LEU A 105 -3.69 2.18 -3.49
N VAL A 106 -3.62 1.59 -2.30
CA VAL A 106 -2.50 1.78 -1.37
C VAL A 106 -1.20 1.22 -1.96
N ASP A 107 -1.20 -0.06 -2.30
CA ASP A 107 0.00 -0.81 -2.69
C ASP A 107 0.63 -0.30 -3.98
N LEU A 108 -0.15 0.36 -4.84
CA LEU A 108 0.34 0.93 -6.07
C LEU A 108 0.95 2.32 -5.86
N SER A 109 0.44 3.11 -4.91
CA SER A 109 0.72 4.55 -4.79
C SER A 109 1.70 4.90 -3.68
N CYS A 110 1.52 4.38 -2.46
CA CYS A 110 2.17 4.90 -1.27
C CYS A 110 3.70 4.87 -1.32
N TYR A 111 4.31 3.77 -1.75
CA TYR A 111 5.77 3.67 -1.81
C TYR A 111 6.40 4.54 -2.90
N LYS A 112 5.63 4.84 -3.98
CA LYS A 112 6.10 5.70 -5.08
C LYS A 112 5.95 7.18 -4.79
N LEU A 113 5.07 7.53 -3.87
CA LEU A 113 4.84 8.90 -3.42
C LEU A 113 5.53 9.14 -2.07
N LEU A 114 4.97 8.60 -0.98
CA LEU A 114 5.53 8.80 0.36
C LEU A 114 6.88 8.11 0.54
N GLY A 115 7.00 6.84 0.10
CA GLY A 115 8.27 6.12 0.23
C GLY A 115 9.40 6.84 -0.49
N GLU A 116 9.20 7.26 -1.74
CA GLU A 116 10.20 8.01 -2.51
C GLU A 116 10.48 9.39 -1.92
N TRP A 117 9.43 10.10 -1.48
CA TRP A 117 9.56 11.42 -0.86
C TRP A 117 10.35 11.41 0.44
N LEU A 118 10.20 10.36 1.25
CA LEU A 118 10.79 10.24 2.59
C LEU A 118 12.17 9.58 2.60
N LEU A 119 12.77 9.26 1.47
CA LEU A 119 14.09 8.62 1.42
C LEU A 119 15.16 9.43 2.18
N ASP A 120 15.15 10.74 2.02
CA ASP A 120 16.13 11.68 2.58
C ASP A 120 15.53 12.63 3.63
N LYS A 121 14.36 12.29 4.20
CA LYS A 121 13.61 13.15 5.12
C LYS A 121 13.22 12.44 6.40
N ASP A 122 12.71 13.20 7.36
CA ASP A 122 12.09 12.66 8.57
C ASP A 122 10.93 11.73 8.24
N ARG A 123 10.93 10.54 8.84
CA ARG A 123 9.98 9.45 8.59
C ARG A 123 8.90 9.32 9.68
N SER A 124 8.83 10.26 10.61
CA SER A 124 7.86 10.28 11.71
C SER A 124 6.42 10.16 11.23
N LEU A 125 6.13 10.68 10.02
CA LEU A 125 4.84 10.54 9.37
C LEU A 125 4.40 9.07 9.23
N LEU A 126 5.30 8.15 8.86
CA LEU A 126 4.95 6.72 8.71
C LEU A 126 4.58 6.10 10.06
N TYR A 127 5.28 6.50 11.10
CA TYR A 127 4.99 6.07 12.48
C TYR A 127 3.66 6.65 12.99
N ALA A 128 3.32 7.87 12.61
CA ALA A 128 2.03 8.48 12.91
C ALA A 128 0.88 7.74 12.18
N LEU A 129 1.08 7.36 10.92
CA LEU A 129 0.09 6.58 10.15
C LEU A 129 -0.16 5.17 10.72
N VAL A 130 0.83 4.57 11.40
CA VAL A 130 0.70 3.25 12.03
C VAL A 130 0.17 3.35 13.47
N SER A 131 0.01 4.55 14.02
CA SER A 131 -0.45 4.76 15.41
C SER A 131 -1.89 4.26 15.64
N ASP A 132 -2.27 4.15 16.91
CA ASP A 132 -3.64 3.82 17.31
C ASP A 132 -4.62 4.94 16.90
N GLY A 133 -5.83 4.55 16.58
CA GLY A 133 -6.87 5.47 16.10
C GLY A 133 -6.83 5.72 14.58
N LYS A 134 -5.78 5.27 13.88
CA LYS A 134 -5.71 5.31 12.43
C LYS A 134 -6.51 4.17 11.79
N ASN A 135 -7.14 4.45 10.64
CA ASN A 135 -7.89 3.43 9.94
C ASN A 135 -6.98 2.37 9.28
N LEU A 136 -7.59 1.31 8.77
CA LEU A 136 -6.90 0.20 8.10
C LEU A 136 -5.94 0.66 6.99
N TRP A 137 -6.39 1.61 6.18
CA TRP A 137 -5.68 2.03 4.97
C TRP A 137 -4.52 2.97 5.29
N GLU A 138 -4.70 3.90 6.24
CA GLU A 138 -3.61 4.73 6.76
C GLU A 138 -2.47 3.87 7.33
N GLN A 139 -2.82 2.86 8.13
CA GLN A 139 -1.83 1.94 8.70
C GLN A 139 -1.12 1.13 7.61
N ARG A 140 -1.85 0.69 6.58
CA ARG A 140 -1.26 -0.02 5.45
C ARG A 140 -0.34 0.90 4.63
N ILE A 141 -0.73 2.15 4.39
CA ILE A 141 0.12 3.17 3.74
C ILE A 141 1.44 3.32 4.52
N GLY A 142 1.38 3.42 5.84
CA GLY A 142 2.57 3.57 6.69
C GLY A 142 3.58 2.45 6.47
N ILE A 143 3.17 1.20 6.57
CA ILE A 143 4.09 0.06 6.44
C ILE A 143 4.51 -0.19 4.98
N VAL A 144 3.60 -0.11 3.99
CA VAL A 144 3.93 -0.41 2.59
C VAL A 144 4.82 0.68 1.97
N SER A 145 4.78 1.91 2.46
CA SER A 145 5.70 2.97 2.03
C SER A 145 7.17 2.60 2.25
N THR A 146 7.48 1.75 3.22
CA THR A 146 8.86 1.28 3.50
C THR A 146 9.44 0.43 2.36
N LEU A 147 8.62 -0.04 1.41
CA LEU A 147 9.13 -0.78 0.24
C LEU A 147 10.20 -0.01 -0.52
N GLN A 148 10.10 1.32 -0.57
CA GLN A 148 11.11 2.14 -1.25
C GLN A 148 12.42 2.18 -0.47
N PHE A 149 12.37 2.24 0.87
CA PHE A 149 13.56 2.16 1.73
C PHE A 149 14.24 0.79 1.61
N ILE A 150 13.46 -0.30 1.64
CA ILE A 150 13.96 -1.67 1.42
C ILE A 150 14.72 -1.76 0.10
N ARG A 151 14.24 -1.11 -0.97
CA ARG A 151 14.92 -1.09 -2.27
C ARG A 151 16.28 -0.40 -2.23
N GLN A 152 16.47 0.57 -1.33
CA GLN A 152 17.74 1.24 -1.06
C GLN A 152 18.61 0.51 -0.03
N GLY A 153 18.13 -0.61 0.54
CA GLY A 153 18.84 -1.37 1.57
C GLY A 153 18.61 -0.88 2.98
N GLU A 154 17.71 0.09 3.18
CA GLU A 154 17.35 0.64 4.48
C GLU A 154 16.17 -0.16 5.06
N LEU A 155 16.42 -0.95 6.10
CA LEU A 155 15.47 -1.92 6.61
C LEU A 155 14.88 -1.55 7.98
N ASP A 156 15.47 -0.59 8.69
CA ASP A 156 15.17 -0.27 10.09
C ASP A 156 13.70 0.08 10.31
N ASP A 157 13.16 0.99 9.50
CA ASP A 157 11.77 1.40 9.63
C ASP A 157 10.79 0.26 9.39
N THR A 158 11.11 -0.65 8.47
CA THR A 158 10.28 -1.83 8.20
C THR A 158 10.13 -2.70 9.44
N PHE A 159 11.25 -3.03 10.09
CA PHE A 159 11.23 -3.83 11.30
C PHE A 159 10.59 -3.09 12.49
N ALA A 160 10.87 -1.80 12.64
CA ALA A 160 10.30 -0.97 13.70
C ALA A 160 8.78 -0.82 13.57
N LEU A 161 8.26 -0.59 12.34
CA LEU A 161 6.81 -0.50 12.10
C LEU A 161 6.12 -1.86 12.24
N ALA A 162 6.77 -2.95 11.82
CA ALA A 162 6.26 -4.31 12.05
C ALA A 162 6.16 -4.60 13.56
N GLU A 163 7.16 -4.19 14.36
CA GLU A 163 7.12 -4.30 15.82
C GLU A 163 5.96 -3.54 16.43
N ARG A 164 5.68 -2.31 15.98
CA ARG A 164 4.54 -1.52 16.46
C ARG A 164 3.20 -2.22 16.23
N PHE A 165 3.05 -2.95 15.12
CA PHE A 165 1.83 -3.74 14.90
C PHE A 165 1.64 -4.86 15.92
N LEU A 166 2.72 -5.46 16.41
CA LEU A 166 2.65 -6.53 17.41
C LEU A 166 2.30 -6.01 18.82
N GLN A 167 2.56 -4.73 19.08
CA GLN A 167 2.29 -4.07 20.34
C GLN A 167 0.84 -3.54 20.47
N LYS A 168 0.03 -3.63 19.41
CA LYS A 168 -1.34 -3.11 19.42
C LYS A 168 -2.24 -3.96 20.32
N PRO A 169 -3.15 -3.30 21.08
CA PRO A 169 -4.02 -3.96 22.03
C PRO A 169 -5.11 -4.83 21.37
N GLN A 170 -5.45 -4.56 20.12
CA GLN A 170 -6.46 -5.30 19.36
C GLN A 170 -5.80 -6.23 18.34
N PRO A 171 -6.46 -7.34 17.98
CA PRO A 171 -5.97 -8.22 16.93
C PRO A 171 -5.74 -7.45 15.63
N LEU A 172 -4.56 -7.63 15.05
CA LEU A 172 -4.20 -6.97 13.79
C LEU A 172 -5.06 -7.50 12.64
N HIS A 173 -5.68 -6.59 11.89
CA HIS A 173 -6.50 -6.93 10.73
C HIS A 173 -5.70 -7.76 9.71
N ASP A 174 -6.31 -8.77 9.06
CA ASP A 174 -5.65 -9.70 8.14
C ASP A 174 -4.89 -8.99 7.00
N LEU A 175 -5.44 -7.91 6.44
CA LEU A 175 -4.76 -7.11 5.42
C LEU A 175 -3.51 -6.38 5.94
N LEU A 176 -3.43 -6.05 7.23
CA LEU A 176 -2.22 -5.49 7.84
C LEU A 176 -1.20 -6.58 8.13
N GLN A 177 -1.64 -7.77 8.57
CA GLN A 177 -0.76 -8.93 8.71
C GLN A 177 -0.09 -9.28 7.38
N LYS A 178 -0.86 -9.28 6.28
CA LYS A 178 -0.35 -9.51 4.92
C LYS A 178 0.66 -8.43 4.50
N ALA A 179 0.33 -7.16 4.73
CA ALA A 179 1.20 -6.04 4.38
C ALA A 179 2.52 -6.08 5.14
N ALA A 180 2.48 -6.23 6.46
CA ALA A 180 3.69 -6.32 7.29
C ALA A 180 4.51 -7.56 6.94
N GLY A 181 3.87 -8.71 6.76
CA GLY A 181 4.54 -9.93 6.31
C GLY A 181 5.18 -9.79 4.93
N TRP A 182 4.52 -9.10 4.01
CA TRP A 182 5.09 -8.78 2.69
C TRP A 182 6.32 -7.88 2.83
N MET A 183 6.26 -6.79 3.59
CA MET A 183 7.42 -5.90 3.79
C MET A 183 8.59 -6.61 4.48
N LEU A 184 8.31 -7.43 5.48
CA LEU A 184 9.33 -8.29 6.12
C LEU A 184 9.96 -9.28 5.11
N ARG A 185 9.17 -9.88 4.23
CA ARG A 185 9.68 -10.73 3.14
C ARG A 185 10.59 -9.95 2.19
N GLU A 186 10.20 -8.76 1.79
CA GLU A 186 11.03 -7.92 0.92
C GLU A 186 12.34 -7.51 1.63
N ALA A 187 12.27 -7.17 2.92
CA ALA A 187 13.47 -6.93 3.75
C ALA A 187 14.36 -8.18 3.84
N GLY A 188 13.77 -9.35 4.04
CA GLY A 188 14.50 -10.62 4.08
C GLY A 188 15.17 -11.02 2.76
N LYS A 189 14.70 -10.51 1.62
CA LYS A 189 15.42 -10.65 0.34
C LYS A 189 16.71 -9.83 0.28
N ARG A 190 16.83 -8.79 1.11
CA ARG A 190 18.02 -7.96 1.24
C ARG A 190 18.96 -8.49 2.32
N ASP A 191 18.39 -8.91 3.45
CA ASP A 191 19.11 -9.44 4.60
C ASP A 191 18.29 -10.54 5.27
N ALA A 192 18.54 -11.78 4.84
CA ALA A 192 17.83 -12.96 5.34
C ALA A 192 18.17 -13.27 6.81
N ASP A 193 19.41 -13.04 7.22
CA ASP A 193 19.85 -13.33 8.57
C ASP A 193 19.23 -12.35 9.57
N ARG A 194 19.15 -11.08 9.22
CA ARG A 194 18.45 -10.07 10.01
C ARG A 194 16.97 -10.43 10.18
N LEU A 195 16.29 -10.86 9.10
CA LEU A 195 14.90 -11.29 9.18
C LEU A 195 14.76 -12.50 10.12
N LYS A 196 15.64 -13.50 10.02
CA LYS A 196 15.63 -14.67 10.93
C LYS A 196 15.83 -14.26 12.39
N GLN A 197 16.82 -13.42 12.67
CA GLN A 197 17.08 -12.90 14.01
C GLN A 197 15.87 -12.14 14.59
N TRP A 198 15.18 -11.36 13.78
CA TRP A 198 13.97 -10.65 14.18
C TRP A 198 12.80 -11.60 14.45
N LEU A 199 12.63 -12.62 13.61
CA LEU A 199 11.54 -13.61 13.71
C LEU A 199 11.68 -14.55 14.92
N LEU A 200 12.89 -15.08 15.18
CA LEU A 200 13.13 -16.13 16.16
C LEU A 200 12.49 -15.89 17.53
N PRO A 201 12.67 -14.73 18.20
CA PRO A 201 12.08 -14.49 19.52
C PRO A 201 10.57 -14.25 19.46
N ARG A 202 9.98 -14.09 18.28
CA ARG A 202 8.59 -13.69 18.05
C ARG A 202 7.70 -14.78 17.45
N VAL A 203 8.27 -15.91 17.04
CA VAL A 203 7.55 -17.00 16.32
C VAL A 203 6.27 -17.42 17.05
N ALA A 204 6.32 -17.51 18.39
CA ALA A 204 5.17 -17.95 19.19
C ALA A 204 4.01 -16.93 19.25
N THR A 205 4.31 -15.64 19.09
CA THR A 205 3.35 -14.54 19.26
C THR A 205 2.95 -13.87 17.94
N LEU A 206 3.73 -14.10 16.87
CA LEU A 206 3.43 -13.55 15.56
C LEU A 206 2.10 -14.05 15.00
N PRO A 207 1.25 -13.16 14.47
CA PRO A 207 0.07 -13.57 13.71
C PRO A 207 0.48 -14.52 12.57
N ARG A 208 -0.22 -15.65 12.46
CA ARG A 208 0.16 -16.73 11.52
C ARG A 208 0.22 -16.28 10.07
N THR A 209 -0.70 -15.40 9.64
CA THR A 209 -0.69 -14.82 8.28
C THR A 209 0.57 -13.99 8.08
N MET A 210 0.94 -13.13 9.02
CA MET A 210 2.14 -12.29 8.94
C MET A 210 3.40 -13.15 8.83
N LEU A 211 3.54 -14.19 9.69
CA LEU A 211 4.67 -15.11 9.65
C LEU A 211 4.76 -15.83 8.30
N ARG A 212 3.65 -16.39 7.80
CA ARG A 212 3.62 -17.11 6.51
C ARG A 212 4.09 -16.24 5.34
N TYR A 213 3.67 -14.97 5.31
CA TYR A 213 4.10 -14.02 4.29
C TYR A 213 5.59 -13.67 4.44
N ALA A 214 6.06 -13.44 5.66
CA ALA A 214 7.46 -13.08 5.92
C ALA A 214 8.44 -14.16 5.46
N ILE A 215 8.12 -15.44 5.71
CA ILE A 215 9.00 -16.58 5.39
C ILE A 215 8.75 -17.23 4.01
N GLU A 216 7.90 -16.62 3.17
CA GLU A 216 7.52 -17.22 1.86
C GLU A 216 8.72 -17.59 0.99
N LYS A 217 9.82 -16.84 1.08
CA LYS A 217 11.03 -17.04 0.28
C LYS A 217 12.10 -17.90 0.98
N PHE A 218 11.83 -18.38 2.17
CA PHE A 218 12.69 -19.33 2.87
C PHE A 218 12.61 -20.72 2.24
N SER A 219 13.63 -21.56 2.45
CA SER A 219 13.59 -22.96 2.03
C SER A 219 12.44 -23.71 2.69
N ALA A 220 12.05 -24.85 2.10
CA ALA A 220 10.98 -25.67 2.67
C ALA A 220 11.30 -26.17 4.09
N GLU A 221 12.57 -26.42 4.37
CA GLU A 221 13.07 -26.84 5.67
C GLU A 221 12.97 -25.70 6.69
N GLU A 222 13.51 -24.51 6.38
CA GLU A 222 13.42 -23.35 7.25
C GLU A 222 11.95 -22.98 7.55
N ARG A 223 11.08 -23.00 6.53
CA ARG A 223 9.65 -22.75 6.75
C ARG A 223 9.01 -23.73 7.73
N ARG A 224 9.40 -25.02 7.69
CA ARG A 224 8.92 -26.02 8.66
C ARG A 224 9.34 -25.66 10.08
N VAL A 225 10.61 -25.30 10.27
CA VAL A 225 11.12 -24.86 11.57
C VAL A 225 10.33 -23.65 12.12
N PHE A 226 10.18 -22.58 11.32
CA PHE A 226 9.44 -21.38 11.75
C PHE A 226 7.95 -21.62 11.96
N MET A 227 7.36 -22.60 11.27
CA MET A 227 5.94 -22.95 11.42
C MET A 227 5.68 -23.95 12.56
N GLY A 228 6.71 -24.46 13.22
CA GLY A 228 6.57 -25.43 14.30
C GLY A 228 6.09 -26.79 13.80
N LYS A 229 6.56 -27.23 12.67
CA LYS A 229 6.20 -28.52 12.04
C LYS A 229 7.42 -29.38 11.86
#